data_22362f8317e74afda2129a888f45959a
#
_entry.id   22362f8317e74afda2129a888f45959a
#
_cell.length_a   1.000
_cell.length_b   1.000
_cell.length_c   1.000
_cell.angle_alpha   90.00
_cell.angle_beta   90.00
_cell.angle_gamma   90.00
#
_symmetry.space_group_name_H-M   'P 1'
#
loop_
_entity.id
_entity.type
_entity.pdbx_description
1 polymer ?
#
loop_
_entity_poly.entity_id
_entity_poly.type
_entity_poly.pdbx_seq_one_letter_code
_entity_poly.pdbx_strand_id
1 'polypeptide(L)'
;MKSCVEKQCDLFEEYGDRDDVYFAHCISADCAMGAGIAVQFVNWFKKEYDLNLRSLCSCNRVNEGTCIETGKLFNLVTKEHYWDKPTYSSLERALKCMAKTYMQNYIINSMDGTEAETTTIVMPRIGCGLDQLEWKKVKDIIFRVFRYIPVNIIVCYL
;
A
#
# COMPACT_ATOMS: atom_id res chain seq x y z
N MET A 1 11.44 2.47 11.14
CA MET A 1 10.82 3.57 10.36
C MET A 1 11.55 4.86 10.66
N LYS A 2 12.08 5.50 9.65
CA LYS A 2 12.85 6.75 9.82
C LYS A 2 11.95 7.95 10.07
N SER A 3 10.81 8.03 9.39
CA SER A 3 9.81 9.06 9.64
C SER A 3 8.41 8.58 9.25
N CYS A 4 7.40 9.15 9.89
CA CYS A 4 6.00 9.01 9.50
C CYS A 4 5.34 10.38 9.67
N VAL A 5 4.91 10.97 8.57
CA VAL A 5 4.34 12.32 8.52
C VAL A 5 2.92 12.24 8.00
N GLU A 6 1.98 12.90 8.68
CA GLU A 6 0.64 13.12 8.17
C GLU A 6 0.57 14.49 7.50
N LYS A 7 0.02 14.55 6.30
CA LYS A 7 -0.08 15.76 5.50
C LYS A 7 -1.48 15.94 4.94
N GLN A 8 -2.04 17.11 5.13
CA GLN A 8 -3.32 17.46 4.52
C GLN A 8 -3.07 17.91 3.07
N CYS A 9 -3.30 17.01 2.13
CA CYS A 9 -3.11 17.25 0.71
C CYS A 9 -3.81 16.18 -0.13
N ASP A 10 -4.05 16.46 -1.39
CA ASP A 10 -4.40 15.43 -2.36
C ASP A 10 -3.14 14.63 -2.73
N LEU A 11 -3.18 13.32 -2.50
CA LEU A 11 -2.06 12.42 -2.72
C LEU A 11 -1.58 12.45 -4.18
N PHE A 12 -2.52 12.46 -5.11
CA PHE A 12 -2.21 12.38 -6.54
C PHE A 12 -1.67 13.69 -7.09
N GLU A 13 -2.23 14.80 -6.67
CA GLU A 13 -1.74 16.13 -7.07
C GLU A 13 -0.32 16.39 -6.55
N GLU A 14 -0.05 15.99 -5.31
CA GLU A 14 1.23 16.27 -4.64
C GLU A 14 2.33 15.28 -5.07
N TYR A 15 2.02 13.99 -5.21
CA TYR A 15 3.00 12.92 -5.37
C TYR A 15 2.81 12.06 -6.62
N GLY A 16 1.67 12.13 -7.30
CA GLY A 16 1.29 11.19 -8.34
C GLY A 16 2.26 11.11 -9.53
N ASP A 17 2.90 12.21 -9.88
CA ASP A 17 3.87 12.28 -11.00
C ASP A 17 5.32 12.04 -10.57
N ARG A 18 5.56 11.78 -9.27
CA ARG A 18 6.90 11.52 -8.76
C ARG A 18 7.30 10.06 -9.00
N ASP A 19 8.51 9.86 -9.51
CA ASP A 19 9.08 8.54 -9.77
C ASP A 19 10.02 8.06 -8.65
N ASP A 20 10.29 8.91 -7.65
CA ASP A 20 11.17 8.64 -6.50
C ASP A 20 10.42 8.15 -5.24
N VAL A 21 9.12 7.92 -5.33
CA VAL A 21 8.28 7.42 -4.23
C VAL A 21 7.52 6.16 -4.63
N TYR A 22 7.17 5.35 -3.63
CA TYR A 22 6.20 4.27 -3.76
C TYR A 22 4.86 4.69 -3.20
N PHE A 23 3.82 3.97 -3.59
CA PHE A 23 2.46 4.21 -3.12
C PHE A 23 1.89 2.94 -2.50
N ALA A 24 0.94 3.11 -1.57
CA ALA A 24 0.21 1.99 -0.99
C ALA A 24 -1.28 2.34 -0.85
N HIS A 25 -2.14 1.37 -1.14
CA HIS A 25 -3.58 1.46 -0.90
C HIS A 25 -4.18 0.08 -0.63
N CYS A 26 -5.43 0.05 -0.17
CA CYS A 26 -6.15 -1.19 0.12
C CYS A 26 -7.03 -1.61 -1.05
N ILE A 27 -7.06 -2.92 -1.31
CA ILE A 27 -7.93 -3.55 -2.31
C ILE A 27 -8.63 -4.78 -1.70
N SER A 28 -9.66 -5.27 -2.38
CA SER A 28 -10.25 -6.59 -2.13
C SER A 28 -9.60 -7.66 -3.01
N ALA A 29 -9.68 -8.93 -2.59
CA ALA A 29 -9.09 -10.04 -3.34
C ALA A 29 -9.74 -10.28 -4.71
N ASP A 30 -10.97 -9.83 -4.90
CA ASP A 30 -11.66 -9.85 -6.21
C ASP A 30 -11.18 -8.75 -7.16
N CYS A 31 -10.34 -7.84 -6.69
CA CYS A 31 -9.79 -6.71 -7.46
C CYS A 31 -10.84 -5.81 -8.13
N ALA A 32 -12.00 -5.67 -7.53
CA ALA A 32 -13.09 -4.87 -8.08
C ALA A 32 -12.72 -3.38 -8.21
N MET A 33 -12.10 -2.80 -7.18
CA MET A 33 -11.59 -1.42 -7.17
C MET A 33 -12.55 -0.38 -7.76
N GLY A 34 -13.84 -0.56 -7.52
CA GLY A 34 -14.90 0.23 -8.12
C GLY A 34 -15.42 1.38 -7.26
N ALA A 35 -14.83 1.63 -6.10
CA ALA A 35 -15.30 2.66 -5.17
C ALA A 35 -14.16 3.31 -4.38
N GLY A 36 -14.42 4.48 -3.86
CA GLY A 36 -13.47 5.23 -3.03
C GLY A 36 -12.18 5.59 -3.75
N ILE A 37 -11.11 5.70 -2.98
CA ILE A 37 -9.80 6.10 -3.51
C ILE A 37 -9.20 5.06 -4.47
N ALA A 38 -9.64 3.80 -4.42
CA ALA A 38 -9.17 2.76 -5.32
C ALA A 38 -9.43 3.11 -6.79
N VAL A 39 -10.55 3.77 -7.09
CA VAL A 39 -10.88 4.25 -8.45
C VAL A 39 -9.81 5.23 -8.95
N GLN A 40 -9.38 6.15 -8.10
CA GLN A 40 -8.36 7.14 -8.44
C GLN A 40 -7.00 6.46 -8.66
N PHE A 41 -6.64 5.47 -7.85
CA PHE A 41 -5.41 4.69 -8.04
C PHE A 41 -5.43 3.95 -9.38
N VAL A 42 -6.53 3.29 -9.74
CA VAL A 42 -6.67 2.63 -11.04
C VAL A 42 -6.50 3.62 -12.20
N ASN A 43 -7.13 4.77 -12.12
CA ASN A 43 -7.05 5.78 -13.18
C ASN A 43 -5.65 6.39 -13.31
N TRP A 44 -4.97 6.62 -12.19
CA TRP A 44 -3.64 7.23 -12.17
C TRP A 44 -2.54 6.25 -12.59
N PHE A 45 -2.60 5.01 -12.09
CA PHE A 45 -1.60 3.96 -12.33
C PHE A 45 -2.11 2.88 -13.29
N LYS A 46 -2.76 3.28 -14.38
CA LYS A 46 -3.46 2.38 -15.29
C LYS A 46 -2.58 1.27 -15.87
N LYS A 47 -1.31 1.57 -16.17
CA LYS A 47 -0.37 0.60 -16.73
C LYS A 47 -0.03 -0.51 -15.75
N GLU A 48 0.17 -0.17 -14.48
CA GLU A 48 0.50 -1.11 -13.42
C GLU A 48 -0.64 -2.09 -13.15
N TYR A 49 -1.88 -1.64 -13.29
CA TYR A 49 -3.06 -2.48 -13.13
C TYR A 49 -3.34 -3.40 -14.32
N ASP A 50 -3.10 -2.95 -15.54
CA ASP A 50 -3.47 -3.70 -16.73
C ASP A 50 -2.60 -4.94 -16.97
N LEU A 51 -1.35 -4.95 -16.51
CA LEU A 51 -0.39 -5.99 -16.88
C LEU A 51 -0.33 -7.19 -15.93
N ASN A 52 -0.46 -7.01 -14.63
CA ASN A 52 -0.22 -8.07 -13.66
C ASN A 52 -1.36 -8.33 -12.69
N LEU A 53 -1.99 -7.30 -12.15
CA LEU A 53 -2.96 -7.45 -11.08
C LEU A 53 -4.24 -8.15 -11.54
N ARG A 54 -4.78 -7.77 -12.67
CA ARG A 54 -5.98 -8.40 -13.24
C ARG A 54 -5.78 -9.88 -13.55
N SER A 55 -4.61 -10.24 -14.05
CA SER A 55 -4.26 -11.63 -14.32
C SER A 55 -4.22 -12.47 -13.04
N LEU A 56 -3.63 -11.92 -11.97
CA LEU A 56 -3.59 -12.59 -10.66
C LEU A 56 -4.98 -12.75 -10.06
N CYS A 57 -5.82 -11.74 -10.16
CA CYS A 57 -7.19 -11.78 -9.66
C CYS A 57 -8.05 -12.81 -10.42
N SER A 58 -7.93 -12.86 -11.74
CA SER A 58 -8.69 -13.81 -12.56
C SER A 58 -8.28 -15.27 -12.33
N CYS A 59 -7.07 -15.52 -11.80
CA CYS A 59 -6.58 -16.85 -11.47
C CYS A 59 -6.87 -17.27 -10.01
N ASN A 60 -7.64 -16.50 -9.25
CA ASN A 60 -7.92 -16.74 -7.82
C ASN A 60 -6.65 -16.92 -6.96
N ARG A 61 -5.56 -16.25 -7.31
CA ARG A 61 -4.29 -16.33 -6.59
C ARG A 61 -4.07 -15.23 -5.57
N VAL A 62 -5.06 -14.36 -5.40
CA VAL A 62 -5.02 -13.23 -4.49
C VAL A 62 -5.76 -13.59 -3.22
N ASN A 63 -5.10 -13.48 -2.09
CA ASN A 63 -5.66 -13.82 -0.78
C ASN A 63 -5.66 -12.63 0.16
N GLU A 64 -6.69 -12.54 0.99
CA GLU A 64 -6.77 -11.58 2.10
C GLU A 64 -5.54 -11.70 3.02
N GLY A 65 -5.03 -10.57 3.48
CA GLY A 65 -3.85 -10.50 4.35
C GLY A 65 -2.51 -10.57 3.61
N THR A 66 -2.52 -10.37 2.29
CA THR A 66 -1.32 -10.29 1.45
C THR A 66 -1.12 -8.90 0.86
N CYS A 67 0.03 -8.69 0.25
CA CYS A 67 0.35 -7.49 -0.49
C CYS A 67 0.89 -7.87 -1.86
N ILE A 68 0.41 -7.21 -2.89
CA ILE A 68 0.86 -7.40 -4.27
C ILE A 68 1.53 -6.11 -4.74
N GLU A 69 2.81 -6.20 -5.08
CA GLU A 69 3.55 -5.09 -5.66
C GLU A 69 3.33 -5.07 -7.18
N THR A 70 2.90 -3.93 -7.71
CA THR A 70 2.78 -3.68 -9.15
C THR A 70 3.48 -2.36 -9.47
N GLY A 71 4.68 -2.44 -10.07
CA GLY A 71 5.50 -1.27 -10.29
C GLY A 71 5.87 -0.59 -8.96
N LYS A 72 5.52 0.68 -8.77
CA LYS A 72 5.75 1.43 -7.53
C LYS A 72 4.55 1.45 -6.59
N LEU A 73 3.62 0.52 -6.76
CA LEU A 73 2.37 0.47 -6.02
C LEU A 73 2.27 -0.81 -5.21
N PHE A 74 2.06 -0.66 -3.91
CA PHE A 74 1.73 -1.75 -3.00
C PHE A 74 0.22 -1.87 -2.85
N ASN A 75 -0.34 -2.98 -3.30
CA ASN A 75 -1.75 -3.28 -3.20
C ASN A 75 -1.98 -4.18 -1.98
N LEU A 76 -2.51 -3.61 -0.92
CA LEU A 76 -2.80 -4.30 0.34
C LEU A 76 -4.14 -5.01 0.22
N VAL A 77 -4.15 -6.33 0.23
CA VAL A 77 -5.37 -7.13 0.14
C VAL A 77 -5.95 -7.33 1.54
N THR A 78 -6.93 -6.51 1.88
CA THR A 78 -7.45 -6.42 3.25
C THR A 78 -8.78 -7.12 3.47
N LYS A 79 -9.45 -7.54 2.41
CA LYS A 79 -10.75 -8.24 2.44
C LYS A 79 -10.90 -9.13 1.21
N GLU A 80 -11.79 -10.12 1.29
CA GLU A 80 -12.01 -11.06 0.19
C GLU A 80 -12.80 -10.45 -0.96
N HIS A 81 -13.95 -9.87 -0.64
CA HIS A 81 -14.86 -9.29 -1.64
C HIS A 81 -15.01 -7.78 -1.41
N TYR A 82 -15.35 -7.05 -2.48
CA TYR A 82 -15.52 -5.59 -2.40
C TYR A 82 -16.63 -5.16 -1.42
N TRP A 83 -17.64 -6.03 -1.18
CA TRP A 83 -18.73 -5.77 -0.24
C TRP A 83 -18.39 -6.13 1.22
N ASP A 84 -17.27 -6.81 1.46
CA ASP A 84 -16.81 -7.15 2.79
C ASP A 84 -16.20 -5.94 3.50
N LYS A 85 -15.98 -6.05 4.79
CA LYS A 85 -15.22 -5.08 5.58
C LYS A 85 -13.90 -5.69 6.02
N PRO A 86 -12.80 -4.93 5.96
CA PRO A 86 -11.52 -5.38 6.49
C PRO A 86 -11.59 -5.50 8.01
N THR A 87 -10.70 -6.30 8.56
CA THR A 87 -10.42 -6.33 10.00
C THR A 87 -9.07 -5.70 10.27
N TYR A 88 -8.80 -5.31 11.50
CA TYR A 88 -7.46 -4.87 11.88
C TYR A 88 -6.42 -5.98 11.69
N SER A 89 -6.82 -7.24 11.91
CA SER A 89 -5.97 -8.41 11.68
C SER A 89 -5.61 -8.58 10.19
N SER A 90 -6.57 -8.48 9.28
CA SER A 90 -6.30 -8.60 7.84
C SER A 90 -5.42 -7.46 7.32
N LEU A 91 -5.66 -6.24 7.80
CA LEU A 91 -4.82 -5.08 7.48
C LEU A 91 -3.40 -5.26 8.00
N GLU A 92 -3.23 -5.71 9.24
CA GLU A 92 -1.90 -5.95 9.82
C GLU A 92 -1.13 -7.01 9.06
N ARG A 93 -1.77 -8.12 8.68
CA ARG A 93 -1.14 -9.17 7.86
C ARG A 93 -0.71 -8.64 6.49
N ALA A 94 -1.55 -7.84 5.83
CA ALA A 94 -1.22 -7.21 4.56
C ALA A 94 -0.04 -6.24 4.70
N LEU A 95 0.00 -5.45 5.75
CA LEU A 95 1.11 -4.53 6.04
C LEU A 95 2.42 -5.29 6.35
N LYS A 96 2.35 -6.40 7.06
CA LYS A 96 3.53 -7.27 7.30
C LYS A 96 4.07 -7.86 5.99
N CYS A 97 3.17 -8.27 5.10
CA CYS A 97 3.54 -8.73 3.76
C CYS A 97 4.21 -7.61 2.95
N MET A 98 3.67 -6.41 2.98
CA MET A 98 4.25 -5.22 2.36
C MET A 98 5.65 -4.92 2.91
N ALA A 99 5.82 -4.94 4.23
CA ALA A 99 7.11 -4.70 4.87
C ALA A 99 8.16 -5.73 4.45
N LYS A 100 7.77 -6.99 4.35
CA LYS A 100 8.65 -8.07 3.85
C LYS A 100 9.07 -7.84 2.40
N THR A 101 8.14 -7.51 1.53
CA THR A 101 8.42 -7.22 0.12
C THR A 101 9.34 -6.00 -0.01
N TYR A 102 9.06 -4.94 0.72
CA TYR A 102 9.92 -3.75 0.77
C TYR A 102 11.35 -4.08 1.21
N MET A 103 11.50 -4.87 2.27
CA MET A 103 12.83 -5.26 2.76
C MET A 103 13.60 -6.13 1.78
N GLN A 104 12.93 -7.02 1.07
CA GLN A 104 13.56 -7.81 0.02
C GLN A 104 14.13 -6.92 -1.09
N ASN A 105 13.36 -5.94 -1.54
CA ASN A 105 13.81 -4.97 -2.54
C ASN A 105 14.95 -4.09 -2.01
N TYR A 106 14.87 -3.66 -0.77
CA TYR A 106 15.92 -2.87 -0.11
C TYR A 106 17.25 -3.63 -0.05
N ILE A 107 17.22 -4.90 0.34
CA ILE A 107 18.41 -5.75 0.39
C ILE A 107 19.00 -5.97 -0.99
N ILE A 108 18.17 -6.28 -2.00
CA ILE A 108 18.62 -6.47 -3.38
C ILE A 108 19.33 -5.22 -3.89
N ASN A 109 18.76 -4.04 -3.65
CA ASN A 109 19.35 -2.77 -4.08
C ASN A 109 20.65 -2.41 -3.34
N SER A 110 20.93 -3.04 -2.19
CA SER A 110 22.16 -2.86 -1.43
C SER A 110 23.28 -3.83 -1.80
N MET A 111 23.01 -4.86 -2.61
CA MET A 111 23.96 -5.95 -2.90
C MET A 111 25.13 -5.55 -3.80
N ASP A 112 25.08 -4.39 -4.44
CA ASP A 112 26.16 -3.85 -5.27
C ASP A 112 27.26 -3.11 -4.48
N GLY A 113 27.17 -3.11 -3.15
CA GLY A 113 28.09 -2.42 -2.26
C GLY A 113 27.78 -0.95 -2.04
N THR A 114 26.73 -0.42 -2.65
CA THR A 114 26.19 0.91 -2.34
C THR A 114 25.18 0.79 -1.19
N GLU A 115 25.14 1.82 -0.32
CA GLU A 115 24.10 1.90 0.70
C GLU A 115 22.76 2.19 0.00
N ALA A 116 21.75 1.32 0.20
CA ALA A 116 20.43 1.55 -0.36
C ALA A 116 19.82 2.81 0.23
N GLU A 117 19.33 3.68 -0.62
CA GLU A 117 18.62 4.88 -0.18
C GLU A 117 17.30 4.52 0.49
N THR A 118 16.99 5.20 1.57
CA THR A 118 15.70 5.07 2.24
C THR A 118 14.61 5.59 1.33
N THR A 119 13.66 4.73 0.99
CA THR A 119 12.53 5.05 0.11
C THR A 119 11.39 5.66 0.91
N THR A 120 10.63 6.52 0.27
CA THR A 120 9.39 7.08 0.79
C THR A 120 8.19 6.33 0.22
N ILE A 121 7.27 5.91 1.08
CA ILE A 121 5.98 5.34 0.71
C ILE A 121 4.89 6.34 1.05
N VAL A 122 4.08 6.69 0.05
CA VAL A 122 2.95 7.61 0.17
C VAL A 122 1.66 6.81 0.18
N MET A 123 0.80 7.08 1.15
CA MET A 123 -0.48 6.38 1.28
C MET A 123 -1.58 7.31 1.81
N PRO A 124 -2.86 7.00 1.53
CA PRO A 124 -3.95 7.64 2.24
C PRO A 124 -4.06 7.08 3.67
N ARG A 125 -5.03 7.55 4.45
CA ARG A 125 -5.44 6.88 5.70
C ARG A 125 -6.10 5.54 5.36
N ILE A 126 -5.26 4.55 5.09
CA ILE A 126 -5.67 3.21 4.61
C ILE A 126 -6.72 2.58 5.53
N GLY A 127 -7.74 1.96 4.94
CA GLY A 127 -8.82 1.30 5.67
C GLY A 127 -9.81 2.21 6.38
N CYS A 128 -9.65 3.54 6.31
CA CYS A 128 -10.42 4.49 7.12
C CYS A 128 -11.50 5.26 6.33
N GLY A 129 -11.58 5.10 5.02
CA GLY A 129 -12.63 5.67 4.19
C GLY A 129 -13.90 4.83 4.26
N LEU A 130 -14.31 4.26 3.13
CA LEU A 130 -15.48 3.39 3.03
C LEU A 130 -15.40 2.14 3.92
N ASP A 131 -14.19 1.67 4.24
CA ASP A 131 -13.94 0.51 5.09
C ASP A 131 -14.10 0.79 6.59
N GLN A 132 -14.15 2.04 7.00
CA GLN A 132 -14.58 2.52 8.33
C GLN A 132 -13.69 2.08 9.52
N LEU A 133 -12.44 1.69 9.31
CA LEU A 133 -11.51 1.46 10.40
C LEU A 133 -11.13 2.80 11.06
N GLU A 134 -10.82 2.77 12.35
CA GLU A 134 -10.38 3.95 13.09
C GLU A 134 -8.90 4.26 12.79
N TRP A 135 -8.63 5.46 12.31
CA TRP A 135 -7.26 5.86 11.93
C TRP A 135 -6.24 5.72 13.06
N LYS A 136 -6.61 6.06 14.29
CA LYS A 136 -5.71 5.91 15.44
C LYS A 136 -5.19 4.47 15.58
N LYS A 137 -6.09 3.49 15.45
CA LYS A 137 -5.74 2.07 15.54
C LYS A 137 -4.90 1.62 14.34
N VAL A 138 -5.26 2.06 13.14
CA VAL A 138 -4.49 1.78 11.91
C VAL A 138 -3.09 2.37 12.00
N LYS A 139 -2.96 3.60 12.47
CA LYS A 139 -1.67 4.25 12.68
C LYS A 139 -0.78 3.47 13.65
N ASP A 140 -1.34 2.99 14.75
CA ASP A 140 -0.60 2.16 15.72
C ASP A 140 -0.08 0.86 15.08
N ILE A 141 -0.87 0.24 14.20
CA ILE A 141 -0.46 -0.95 13.44
C ILE A 141 0.70 -0.61 12.50
N ILE A 142 0.62 0.49 11.76
CA ILE A 142 1.68 0.95 10.86
C ILE A 142 2.99 1.14 11.66
N PHE A 143 2.94 1.83 12.78
CA PHE A 143 4.11 2.04 13.64
C PHE A 143 4.70 0.74 14.13
N ARG A 144 3.89 -0.21 14.55
CA ARG A 144 4.33 -1.52 15.04
C ARG A 144 4.99 -2.35 13.92
N VAL A 145 4.38 -2.40 12.74
CA VAL A 145 4.85 -3.20 11.61
C VAL A 145 6.16 -2.64 11.03
N PHE A 146 6.25 -1.31 10.87
CA PHE A 146 7.40 -0.68 10.22
C PHE A 146 8.47 -0.16 11.18
N ARG A 147 8.36 -0.44 12.47
CA ARG A 147 9.24 0.10 13.51
C ARG A 147 10.73 -0.01 13.21
N TYR A 148 11.16 -1.15 12.68
CA TYR A 148 12.56 -1.45 12.37
C TYR A 148 12.87 -1.48 10.87
N ILE A 149 11.96 -0.98 10.05
CA ILE A 149 12.11 -0.94 8.59
C ILE A 149 12.68 0.41 8.18
N PRO A 150 13.74 0.46 7.32
CA PRO A 150 14.35 1.71 6.86
C PRO A 150 13.48 2.39 5.79
N VAL A 151 12.39 2.99 6.18
CA VAL A 151 11.38 3.59 5.30
C VAL A 151 10.89 4.91 5.86
N ASN A 152 10.57 5.86 4.98
CA ASN A 152 9.78 7.04 5.29
C ASN A 152 8.34 6.82 4.85
N ILE A 153 7.37 7.16 5.68
CA ILE A 153 5.95 7.05 5.35
C ILE A 153 5.33 8.44 5.37
N ILE A 154 4.60 8.77 4.31
CA ILE A 154 3.77 9.98 4.22
C ILE A 154 2.33 9.53 4.10
N VAL A 155 1.49 9.99 5.02
CA VAL A 155 0.06 9.73 5.00
C VAL A 155 -0.66 10.99 4.58
N CYS A 156 -1.34 10.94 3.45
CA CYS A 156 -2.11 12.06 2.91
C CYS A 156 -3.59 11.92 3.28
N TYR A 157 -4.20 13.04 3.68
CA TYR A 157 -5.63 13.12 3.94
C TYR A 157 -6.19 14.46 3.46
N LEU A 158 -7.43 14.48 3.08
CA LEU A 158 -8.13 15.68 2.62
C LEU A 158 -8.71 16.51 3.76
#